data_01e678b2b807f4b06a704abb0ff563fa
#
_entry.id   01e678b2b807f4b06a704abb0ff563fa
#
_cell.length_a   1.000
_cell.length_b   1.000
_cell.length_c   1.000
_cell.angle_alpha   90.00
_cell.angle_beta   90.00
_cell.angle_gamma   90.00
#
_symmetry.space_group_name_H-M   'P 1'
#
loop_
_entity.id
_entity.type
_entity.pdbx_description
1 polymer ?
#
loop_
_entity_poly.entity_id
_entity_poly.type
_entity_poly.pdbx_seq_one_letter_code
_entity_poly.pdbx_strand_id
1 'polypeptide(L)'
;MGDSGNEYRLLMPLIPALLIVPVLAIAGVESVDAAFLIVLAPFIAFPVILISGQLYNGKPTWKETLKEGGVIGLSSLLVSLSTAVWILLDYVRGAREISEDAGGRVAASWIDWISFDVLHSDYTMSSERIIGVGVWVDSVTLMLLFVATFLCFLICWFSLGYMNTDPINEDRNHRFYAEFVLFAMGMFGMVLADNFLWLFIFWEIMGLCSYLLIGFYFWKESAAYAAKKAFLTTRVGDVFLMVGLLILYDIYGSLEFSVIFADPSINGTVDSDKLFWALLMLFIGAVGKSAQFPLHVWPVSYTHLTLPTKRIV
;
A
#
# COMPACT_ATOMS: atom_id res chain seq x y z
N MET A 1 5.90 -38.94 -18.45
CA MET A 1 5.02 -38.02 -19.21
C MET A 1 4.24 -37.24 -18.16
N GLY A 2 4.83 -36.15 -17.71
CA GLY A 2 4.31 -35.37 -16.55
C GLY A 2 3.26 -34.38 -17.02
N ASP A 3 2.28 -34.35 -16.33
CA ASP A 3 1.25 -33.44 -15.85
C ASP A 3 1.17 -32.00 -16.48
N SER A 4 1.17 -31.93 -17.81
CA SER A 4 0.91 -30.67 -18.52
C SER A 4 -0.55 -30.15 -18.37
N GLY A 5 -1.44 -31.01 -17.86
CA GLY A 5 -2.85 -30.65 -17.63
C GLY A 5 -3.07 -29.81 -16.36
N ASN A 6 -2.12 -29.76 -15.44
CA ASN A 6 -2.28 -29.08 -14.15
C ASN A 6 -1.82 -27.61 -14.20
N GLU A 7 -0.90 -27.28 -15.11
CA GLU A 7 -0.39 -25.90 -15.26
C GLU A 7 -1.46 -24.92 -15.78
N TYR A 8 -2.30 -25.38 -16.71
CA TYR A 8 -3.39 -24.55 -17.25
C TYR A 8 -4.48 -24.20 -16.22
N ARG A 9 -4.69 -25.08 -15.23
CA ARG A 9 -5.67 -24.84 -14.15
C ARG A 9 -5.25 -23.69 -13.22
N LEU A 10 -3.95 -23.45 -13.07
CA LEU A 10 -3.41 -22.30 -12.33
C LEU A 10 -3.63 -20.97 -13.06
N LEU A 11 -3.69 -20.98 -14.38
CA LEU A 11 -3.87 -19.78 -15.20
C LEU A 11 -5.35 -19.37 -15.36
N MET A 12 -6.28 -20.32 -15.20
CA MET A 12 -7.71 -20.03 -15.35
C MET A 12 -8.24 -18.86 -14.49
N PRO A 13 -7.89 -18.75 -13.18
CA PRO A 13 -8.35 -17.62 -12.36
C PRO A 13 -7.73 -16.28 -12.74
N LEU A 14 -6.62 -16.26 -13.50
CA LEU A 14 -5.96 -15.03 -13.95
C LEU A 14 -6.66 -14.41 -15.17
N ILE A 15 -7.40 -15.21 -15.95
CA ILE A 15 -8.10 -14.72 -17.15
C ILE A 15 -9.13 -13.64 -16.80
N PRO A 16 -10.06 -13.83 -15.83
CA PRO A 16 -10.98 -12.78 -15.44
C PRO A 16 -10.29 -11.51 -14.96
N ALA A 17 -9.17 -11.65 -14.21
CA ALA A 17 -8.39 -10.52 -13.73
C ALA A 17 -7.81 -9.67 -14.87
N LEU A 18 -7.35 -10.31 -15.95
CA LEU A 18 -6.86 -9.61 -17.15
C LEU A 18 -7.98 -8.94 -17.95
N LEU A 19 -9.21 -9.44 -17.86
CA LEU A 19 -10.35 -8.90 -18.62
C LEU A 19 -11.02 -7.70 -17.95
N ILE A 20 -10.81 -7.47 -16.66
CA ILE A 20 -11.46 -6.38 -15.91
C ILE A 20 -11.13 -5.02 -16.56
N VAL A 21 -9.86 -4.72 -16.79
CA VAL A 21 -9.42 -3.44 -17.34
C VAL A 21 -9.97 -3.19 -18.77
N PRO A 22 -9.84 -4.12 -19.73
CA PRO A 22 -10.44 -3.94 -21.04
C PRO A 22 -11.97 -3.75 -21.00
N VAL A 23 -12.66 -4.46 -20.10
CA VAL A 23 -14.12 -4.31 -19.95
C VAL A 23 -14.48 -2.92 -19.45
N LEU A 24 -13.77 -2.39 -18.46
CA LEU A 24 -13.99 -1.03 -17.94
C LEU A 24 -13.68 0.04 -19.00
N ALA A 25 -12.60 -0.12 -19.74
CA ALA A 25 -12.23 0.79 -20.82
C ALA A 25 -13.32 0.82 -21.93
N ILE A 26 -13.88 -0.35 -22.30
CA ILE A 26 -15.00 -0.44 -23.27
C ILE A 26 -16.29 0.17 -22.68
N ALA A 27 -16.50 0.05 -21.36
CA ALA A 27 -17.63 0.65 -20.67
C ALA A 27 -17.54 2.19 -20.54
N GLY A 28 -16.43 2.80 -20.96
CA GLY A 28 -16.23 4.25 -20.94
C GLY A 28 -15.85 4.79 -19.56
N VAL A 29 -15.33 3.94 -18.66
CA VAL A 29 -14.80 4.39 -17.36
C VAL A 29 -13.46 5.09 -17.59
N GLU A 30 -13.25 6.24 -16.96
CA GLU A 30 -11.97 6.92 -17.01
C GLU A 30 -10.91 6.14 -16.21
N SER A 31 -9.66 6.17 -16.70
CA SER A 31 -8.58 5.39 -16.11
C SER A 31 -8.30 5.79 -14.65
N VAL A 32 -8.40 7.07 -14.33
CA VAL A 32 -8.18 7.60 -12.97
C VAL A 32 -9.30 7.18 -12.02
N ASP A 33 -10.54 7.15 -12.49
CA ASP A 33 -11.67 6.66 -11.69
C ASP A 33 -11.54 5.17 -11.37
N ALA A 34 -10.92 4.41 -12.27
CA ALA A 34 -10.62 3.00 -12.01
C ALA A 34 -9.47 2.78 -11.01
N ALA A 35 -8.74 3.81 -10.60
CA ALA A 35 -7.61 3.68 -9.69
C ALA A 35 -7.97 3.07 -8.34
N PHE A 36 -9.24 3.20 -7.89
CA PHE A 36 -9.73 2.54 -6.68
C PHE A 36 -9.56 1.00 -6.72
N LEU A 37 -9.59 0.38 -7.91
CA LEU A 37 -9.42 -1.07 -8.07
C LEU A 37 -8.02 -1.52 -7.65
N ILE A 38 -7.00 -0.65 -7.75
CA ILE A 38 -5.63 -0.96 -7.34
C ILE A 38 -5.58 -1.29 -5.85
N VAL A 39 -6.38 -0.59 -5.06
CA VAL A 39 -6.47 -0.78 -3.60
C VAL A 39 -7.56 -1.78 -3.24
N LEU A 40 -8.71 -1.71 -3.90
CA LEU A 40 -9.89 -2.51 -3.57
C LEU A 40 -9.70 -4.00 -3.89
N ALA A 41 -9.02 -4.34 -4.99
CA ALA A 41 -8.82 -5.73 -5.38
C ALA A 41 -8.03 -6.53 -4.30
N PRO A 42 -6.85 -6.09 -3.84
CA PRO A 42 -6.15 -6.78 -2.75
C PRO A 42 -6.89 -6.64 -1.41
N PHE A 43 -7.63 -5.55 -1.16
CA PHE A 43 -8.45 -5.41 0.05
C PHE A 43 -9.55 -6.48 0.14
N ILE A 44 -10.24 -6.77 -0.96
CA ILE A 44 -11.25 -7.84 -1.02
C ILE A 44 -10.59 -9.22 -0.96
N ALA A 45 -9.45 -9.40 -1.61
CA ALA A 45 -8.74 -10.67 -1.60
C ALA A 45 -8.30 -11.10 -0.18
N PHE A 46 -7.95 -10.15 0.68
CA PHE A 46 -7.52 -10.41 2.05
C PHE A 46 -8.56 -11.24 2.86
N PRO A 47 -9.80 -10.78 3.11
CA PRO A 47 -10.78 -11.57 3.86
C PRO A 47 -11.21 -12.82 3.11
N VAL A 48 -11.25 -12.81 1.77
CA VAL A 48 -11.58 -13.99 0.97
C VAL A 48 -10.55 -15.10 1.20
N ILE A 49 -9.25 -14.79 1.19
CA ILE A 49 -8.19 -15.76 1.44
C ILE A 49 -8.26 -16.29 2.88
N LEU A 50 -8.46 -15.41 3.88
CA LEU A 50 -8.55 -15.84 5.28
C LEU A 50 -9.74 -16.75 5.54
N ILE A 51 -10.93 -16.35 5.10
CA ILE A 51 -12.16 -17.11 5.31
C ILE A 51 -12.10 -18.43 4.55
N SER A 52 -11.67 -18.40 3.28
CA SER A 52 -11.52 -19.62 2.48
C SER A 52 -10.47 -20.56 3.08
N GLY A 53 -9.36 -20.01 3.60
CA GLY A 53 -8.33 -20.78 4.27
C GLY A 53 -8.87 -21.52 5.50
N GLN A 54 -9.69 -20.86 6.31
CA GLN A 54 -10.32 -21.50 7.47
C GLN A 54 -11.35 -22.57 7.08
N LEU A 55 -12.16 -22.33 6.04
CA LEU A 55 -13.24 -23.25 5.63
C LEU A 55 -12.75 -24.44 4.83
N TYR A 56 -11.71 -24.27 4.02
CA TYR A 56 -11.25 -25.27 3.06
C TYR A 56 -9.87 -25.88 3.41
N ASN A 57 -9.34 -25.58 4.59
CA ASN A 57 -8.06 -26.10 5.04
C ASN A 57 -8.03 -27.65 4.96
N GLY A 58 -6.92 -28.20 4.46
CA GLY A 58 -6.75 -29.65 4.28
C GLY A 58 -7.44 -30.24 3.03
N LYS A 59 -8.26 -29.49 2.26
CA LYS A 59 -8.85 -30.01 1.02
C LYS A 59 -7.85 -30.00 -0.13
N PRO A 60 -7.76 -31.08 -0.95
CA PRO A 60 -6.78 -31.17 -2.05
C PRO A 60 -6.96 -30.05 -3.08
N THR A 61 -8.20 -29.68 -3.42
CA THR A 61 -8.47 -28.56 -4.36
C THR A 61 -7.93 -27.22 -3.86
N TRP A 62 -7.97 -26.97 -2.54
CA TRP A 62 -7.42 -25.76 -1.94
C TRP A 62 -5.89 -25.72 -2.05
N LYS A 63 -5.23 -26.84 -1.74
CA LYS A 63 -3.77 -26.96 -1.79
C LYS A 63 -3.22 -26.99 -3.23
N GLU A 64 -3.81 -27.79 -4.09
CA GLU A 64 -3.28 -28.05 -5.43
C GLU A 64 -3.66 -26.96 -6.44
N THR A 65 -4.92 -26.54 -6.46
CA THR A 65 -5.44 -25.59 -7.47
C THR A 65 -5.28 -24.14 -7.04
N LEU A 66 -5.68 -23.80 -5.81
CA LEU A 66 -5.64 -22.42 -5.32
C LEU A 66 -4.36 -22.07 -4.55
N LYS A 67 -3.46 -23.05 -4.38
CA LYS A 67 -2.18 -22.85 -3.67
C LYS A 67 -2.39 -22.14 -2.33
N GLU A 68 -3.38 -22.61 -1.57
CA GLU A 68 -3.77 -22.05 -0.27
C GLU A 68 -4.10 -20.54 -0.32
N GLY A 69 -4.74 -20.11 -1.39
CA GLY A 69 -5.12 -18.71 -1.59
C GLY A 69 -4.12 -17.86 -2.36
N GLY A 70 -2.92 -18.40 -2.65
CA GLY A 70 -1.90 -17.65 -3.39
C GLY A 70 -2.34 -17.25 -4.80
N VAL A 71 -3.15 -18.09 -5.47
CA VAL A 71 -3.71 -17.76 -6.80
C VAL A 71 -4.73 -16.62 -6.71
N ILE A 72 -5.53 -16.56 -5.64
CA ILE A 72 -6.47 -15.46 -5.39
C ILE A 72 -5.67 -14.16 -5.17
N GLY A 73 -4.63 -14.20 -4.35
CA GLY A 73 -3.73 -13.08 -4.13
C GLY A 73 -3.07 -12.60 -5.42
N LEU A 74 -2.53 -13.53 -6.21
CA LEU A 74 -1.91 -13.21 -7.50
C LEU A 74 -2.91 -12.56 -8.47
N SER A 75 -4.15 -13.07 -8.53
CA SER A 75 -5.20 -12.50 -9.38
C SER A 75 -5.55 -11.06 -8.98
N SER A 76 -5.65 -10.78 -7.67
CA SER A 76 -5.93 -9.43 -7.18
C SER A 76 -4.79 -8.45 -7.50
N LEU A 77 -3.53 -8.89 -7.35
CA LEU A 77 -2.37 -8.08 -7.70
C LEU A 77 -2.22 -7.88 -9.22
N LEU A 78 -2.68 -8.84 -10.02
CA LEU A 78 -2.74 -8.68 -11.47
C LEU A 78 -3.76 -7.61 -11.89
N VAL A 79 -4.91 -7.54 -11.22
CA VAL A 79 -5.87 -6.44 -11.40
C VAL A 79 -5.21 -5.11 -11.07
N SER A 80 -4.54 -5.02 -9.92
CA SER A 80 -3.84 -3.79 -9.50
C SER A 80 -2.77 -3.39 -10.51
N LEU A 81 -1.95 -4.33 -10.98
CA LEU A 81 -0.91 -4.06 -11.97
C LEU A 81 -1.49 -3.62 -13.32
N SER A 82 -2.51 -4.34 -13.82
CA SER A 82 -3.12 -4.01 -15.13
C SER A 82 -3.79 -2.63 -15.09
N THR A 83 -4.43 -2.27 -13.98
CA THR A 83 -5.01 -0.94 -13.80
C THR A 83 -3.93 0.14 -13.71
N ALA A 84 -2.84 -0.10 -12.96
CA ALA A 84 -1.72 0.84 -12.88
C ALA A 84 -1.06 1.07 -14.26
N VAL A 85 -0.89 0.01 -15.04
CA VAL A 85 -0.36 0.13 -16.43
C VAL A 85 -1.34 0.90 -17.32
N TRP A 86 -2.64 0.68 -17.17
CA TRP A 86 -3.64 1.44 -17.94
C TRP A 86 -3.56 2.93 -17.63
N ILE A 87 -3.55 3.33 -16.35
CA ILE A 87 -3.42 4.74 -15.96
C ILE A 87 -2.11 5.32 -16.47
N LEU A 88 -1.00 4.58 -16.36
CA LEU A 88 0.30 5.02 -16.88
C LEU A 88 0.28 5.28 -18.38
N LEU A 89 -0.32 4.37 -19.17
CA LEU A 89 -0.42 4.50 -20.60
C LEU A 89 -1.31 5.68 -21.01
N ASP A 90 -2.41 5.88 -20.28
CA ASP A 90 -3.34 6.97 -20.54
C ASP A 90 -2.70 8.32 -20.19
N TYR A 91 -2.04 8.41 -19.06
CA TYR A 91 -1.27 9.59 -18.63
C TYR A 91 -0.19 9.97 -19.66
N VAL A 92 0.59 8.99 -20.15
CA VAL A 92 1.63 9.25 -21.15
C VAL A 92 1.03 9.71 -22.48
N ARG A 93 -0.14 9.18 -22.89
CA ARG A 93 -0.85 9.61 -24.09
C ARG A 93 -1.45 11.01 -23.95
N GLY A 94 -2.03 11.32 -22.80
CA GLY A 94 -2.65 12.62 -22.49
C GLY A 94 -1.69 13.68 -21.93
N ALA A 95 -0.42 13.34 -21.67
CA ALA A 95 0.52 14.23 -20.96
C ALA A 95 0.74 15.61 -21.63
N ARG A 96 0.45 15.77 -22.93
CA ARG A 96 0.51 17.06 -23.61
C ARG A 96 -0.67 17.96 -23.26
N GLU A 97 -1.86 17.39 -23.02
CA GLU A 97 -3.08 18.14 -22.70
C GLU A 97 -3.17 18.45 -21.21
N ILE A 98 -2.78 17.50 -20.36
CA ILE A 98 -2.81 17.65 -18.87
C ILE A 98 -1.74 18.63 -18.36
N SER A 99 -0.60 18.76 -19.05
CA SER A 99 0.50 19.60 -18.60
C SER A 99 0.25 21.10 -18.72
N GLU A 100 -0.69 21.54 -19.57
CA GLU A 100 -0.96 22.97 -19.80
C GLU A 100 -1.94 23.53 -18.75
N ASP A 101 -2.99 22.79 -18.37
CA ASP A 101 -4.08 23.32 -17.53
C ASP A 101 -3.97 22.98 -16.03
N ALA A 102 -3.36 21.86 -15.65
CA ALA A 102 -3.36 21.35 -14.27
C ALA A 102 -1.98 21.06 -13.68
N GLY A 103 -0.89 21.52 -14.30
CA GLY A 103 0.47 21.25 -13.81
C GLY A 103 0.84 19.75 -13.80
N GLY A 104 0.24 18.95 -14.68
CA GLY A 104 0.52 17.52 -14.80
C GLY A 104 -0.04 16.65 -13.68
N ARG A 105 -1.08 17.10 -12.99
CA ARG A 105 -1.69 16.41 -11.85
C ARG A 105 -3.15 16.08 -12.15
N VAL A 106 -3.56 14.86 -11.83
CA VAL A 106 -4.96 14.45 -11.89
C VAL A 106 -5.39 13.98 -10.52
N ALA A 107 -6.44 14.57 -10.00
CA ALA A 107 -7.05 14.18 -8.72
C ALA A 107 -8.50 13.79 -8.96
N ALA A 108 -8.92 12.68 -8.36
CA ALA A 108 -10.31 12.27 -8.33
C ALA A 108 -10.73 12.03 -6.88
N SER A 109 -11.79 12.71 -6.44
CA SER A 109 -12.41 12.44 -5.15
C SER A 109 -13.59 11.50 -5.36
N TRP A 110 -13.61 10.38 -4.63
CA TRP A 110 -14.64 9.36 -4.77
C TRP A 110 -15.74 9.49 -3.74
N ILE A 111 -15.37 9.81 -2.51
CA ILE A 111 -16.30 9.80 -1.37
C ILE A 111 -15.88 10.90 -0.39
N ASP A 112 -16.83 11.71 0.02
CA ASP A 112 -16.69 12.59 1.18
C ASP A 112 -16.86 11.73 2.44
N TRP A 113 -15.78 11.50 3.18
CA TRP A 113 -15.77 10.53 4.27
C TRP A 113 -16.14 11.14 5.61
N ILE A 114 -15.50 12.25 5.96
CA ILE A 114 -15.73 12.94 7.22
C ILE A 114 -15.98 14.41 6.94
N SER A 115 -17.16 14.88 7.33
CA SER A 115 -17.50 16.30 7.36
C SER A 115 -17.60 16.77 8.81
N PHE A 116 -17.01 17.88 9.14
CA PHE A 116 -17.13 18.50 10.45
C PHE A 116 -17.11 20.02 10.36
N ASP A 117 -17.94 20.65 11.18
CA ASP A 117 -17.94 22.10 11.31
C ASP A 117 -16.85 22.53 12.30
N VAL A 118 -16.06 23.54 11.92
CA VAL A 118 -15.04 24.10 12.77
C VAL A 118 -15.59 25.35 13.47
N LEU A 119 -15.64 25.30 14.80
CA LEU A 119 -15.97 26.47 15.60
C LEU A 119 -14.75 27.38 15.70
N HIS A 120 -14.82 28.57 15.13
CA HIS A 120 -13.78 29.59 15.29
C HIS A 120 -13.82 30.25 16.68
N SER A 121 -12.71 30.89 17.05
CA SER A 121 -12.58 31.61 18.32
C SER A 121 -13.58 32.79 18.52
N ASP A 122 -14.21 33.22 17.44
CA ASP A 122 -15.27 34.23 17.41
C ASP A 122 -16.70 33.66 17.49
N TYR A 123 -16.80 32.33 17.77
CA TYR A 123 -18.06 31.57 17.84
C TYR A 123 -18.85 31.51 16.52
N THR A 124 -18.22 31.85 15.41
CA THR A 124 -18.82 31.65 14.08
C THR A 124 -18.52 30.22 13.59
N MET A 125 -19.55 29.51 13.12
CA MET A 125 -19.37 28.24 12.42
C MET A 125 -18.86 28.56 11.03
N SER A 126 -17.68 28.08 10.71
CA SER A 126 -17.16 28.21 9.35
C SER A 126 -17.34 26.92 8.59
N SER A 127 -17.34 27.07 7.28
CA SER A 127 -17.49 26.04 6.26
C SER A 127 -17.14 24.64 6.69
N GLU A 128 -18.06 23.73 6.44
CA GLU A 128 -17.89 22.29 6.45
C GLU A 128 -16.52 21.92 5.91
N ARG A 129 -15.70 21.28 6.73
CA ARG A 129 -14.44 20.69 6.30
C ARG A 129 -14.67 19.24 5.99
N ILE A 130 -14.38 18.86 4.77
CA ILE A 130 -14.58 17.52 4.27
C ILE A 130 -13.21 16.89 4.12
N ILE A 131 -13.05 15.68 4.66
CA ILE A 131 -11.93 14.82 4.33
C ILE A 131 -12.46 13.76 3.39
N GLY A 132 -12.07 13.86 2.14
CA GLY A 132 -12.47 12.93 1.09
C GLY A 132 -11.59 11.68 1.03
N VAL A 133 -12.09 10.65 0.36
CA VAL A 133 -11.32 9.51 -0.10
C VAL A 133 -11.15 9.66 -1.60
N GLY A 134 -9.97 9.97 -2.04
CA GLY A 134 -9.67 10.19 -3.44
C GLY A 134 -8.29 9.65 -3.81
N VAL A 135 -7.86 9.98 -5.01
CA VAL A 135 -6.52 9.68 -5.52
C VAL A 135 -5.84 10.91 -6.02
N TRP A 136 -4.53 10.93 -5.82
CA TRP A 136 -3.63 11.93 -6.37
C TRP A 136 -2.65 11.28 -7.32
N VAL A 137 -2.75 11.62 -8.60
CA VAL A 137 -1.93 11.00 -9.65
C VAL A 137 -1.05 12.07 -10.30
N ASP A 138 0.24 11.92 -10.13
CA ASP A 138 1.26 12.68 -10.83
C ASP A 138 2.35 11.74 -11.38
N SER A 139 3.36 12.28 -12.02
CA SER A 139 4.43 11.48 -12.62
C SER A 139 5.22 10.65 -11.59
N VAL A 140 5.40 11.16 -10.38
CA VAL A 140 6.09 10.46 -9.29
C VAL A 140 5.22 9.31 -8.76
N THR A 141 3.93 9.59 -8.53
CA THR A 141 2.93 8.60 -8.12
C THR A 141 2.89 7.44 -9.13
N LEU A 142 2.82 7.74 -10.43
CA LEU A 142 2.76 6.71 -11.47
C LEU A 142 4.02 5.85 -11.52
N MET A 143 5.21 6.44 -11.39
CA MET A 143 6.46 5.70 -11.34
C MET A 143 6.50 4.75 -10.14
N LEU A 144 6.17 5.25 -8.94
CA LEU A 144 6.14 4.46 -7.73
C LEU A 144 5.07 3.37 -7.77
N LEU A 145 3.89 3.69 -8.28
CA LEU A 145 2.77 2.76 -8.39
C LEU A 145 3.08 1.61 -9.34
N PHE A 146 3.67 1.90 -10.51
CA PHE A 146 4.10 0.86 -11.44
C PHE A 146 5.14 -0.07 -10.81
N VAL A 147 6.19 0.48 -10.21
CA VAL A 147 7.23 -0.32 -9.55
C VAL A 147 6.64 -1.16 -8.41
N ALA A 148 5.80 -0.57 -7.56
CA ALA A 148 5.21 -1.26 -6.43
C ALA A 148 4.28 -2.41 -6.88
N THR A 149 3.36 -2.16 -7.83
CA THR A 149 2.42 -3.18 -8.31
C THR A 149 3.14 -4.30 -9.05
N PHE A 150 4.13 -3.96 -9.87
CA PHE A 150 4.93 -4.94 -10.61
C PHE A 150 5.76 -5.83 -9.68
N LEU A 151 6.46 -5.25 -8.71
CA LEU A 151 7.24 -6.03 -7.74
C LEU A 151 6.35 -6.89 -6.85
N CYS A 152 5.24 -6.37 -6.32
CA CYS A 152 4.30 -7.15 -5.53
C CYS A 152 3.75 -8.34 -6.33
N PHE A 153 3.41 -8.14 -7.60
CA PHE A 153 2.97 -9.22 -8.48
C PHE A 153 4.04 -10.30 -8.65
N LEU A 154 5.29 -9.91 -8.96
CA LEU A 154 6.39 -10.86 -9.13
C LEU A 154 6.73 -11.62 -7.84
N ILE A 155 6.75 -10.93 -6.70
CA ILE A 155 7.00 -11.54 -5.39
C ILE A 155 5.90 -12.54 -5.05
N CYS A 156 4.63 -12.19 -5.26
CA CYS A 156 3.52 -13.11 -5.05
C CYS A 156 3.62 -14.33 -5.96
N TRP A 157 3.96 -14.14 -7.24
CA TRP A 157 4.18 -15.25 -8.17
C TRP A 157 5.31 -16.17 -7.70
N PHE A 158 6.45 -15.61 -7.36
CA PHE A 158 7.58 -16.38 -6.83
C PHE A 158 7.19 -17.15 -5.56
N SER A 159 6.41 -16.53 -4.67
CA SER A 159 5.99 -17.14 -3.41
C SER A 159 5.10 -18.37 -3.59
N LEU A 160 4.38 -18.50 -4.70
CA LEU A 160 3.58 -19.69 -5.00
C LEU A 160 4.43 -20.99 -5.04
N GLY A 161 5.66 -20.88 -5.53
CA GLY A 161 6.61 -21.99 -5.48
C GLY A 161 7.29 -22.09 -4.13
N TYR A 162 7.81 -20.98 -3.62
CA TYR A 162 8.63 -20.92 -2.43
C TYR A 162 7.89 -21.38 -1.16
N MET A 163 6.68 -20.88 -0.90
CA MET A 163 5.93 -21.19 0.32
C MET A 163 5.36 -22.62 0.31
N ASN A 164 5.02 -23.16 -0.86
CA ASN A 164 4.44 -24.49 -0.97
C ASN A 164 5.48 -25.62 -0.89
N THR A 165 6.76 -25.32 -0.91
CA THR A 165 7.84 -26.33 -0.77
C THR A 165 8.24 -26.60 0.68
N ASP A 166 7.83 -25.76 1.62
CA ASP A 166 8.20 -25.92 3.03
C ASP A 166 7.13 -26.73 3.80
N PRO A 167 7.43 -27.98 4.18
CA PRO A 167 6.48 -28.85 4.90
C PRO A 167 6.11 -28.30 6.29
N ILE A 168 6.91 -27.39 6.85
CA ILE A 168 6.61 -26.76 8.15
C ILE A 168 5.44 -25.79 8.05
N ASN A 169 5.15 -25.28 6.86
CA ASN A 169 4.07 -24.33 6.59
C ASN A 169 2.78 -25.03 6.15
N GLU A 170 2.71 -26.33 6.14
CA GLU A 170 1.49 -27.04 5.76
C GLU A 170 0.28 -26.47 6.50
N ASP A 171 -0.76 -26.12 5.74
CA ASP A 171 -2.03 -25.55 6.22
C ASP A 171 -2.00 -24.10 6.75
N ARG A 172 -0.88 -23.37 6.58
CA ARG A 172 -0.75 -21.97 7.06
C ARG A 172 -0.43 -20.92 5.99
N ASN A 173 -0.14 -21.37 4.76
CA ASN A 173 0.23 -20.46 3.67
C ASN A 173 -0.87 -19.43 3.34
N HIS A 174 -2.15 -19.76 3.58
CA HIS A 174 -3.25 -18.81 3.41
C HIS A 174 -3.09 -17.55 4.26
N ARG A 175 -2.48 -17.64 5.46
CA ARG A 175 -2.18 -16.47 6.29
C ARG A 175 -1.12 -15.60 5.63
N PHE A 176 -0.05 -16.21 5.11
CA PHE A 176 0.99 -15.47 4.40
C PHE A 176 0.41 -14.69 3.21
N TYR A 177 -0.39 -15.34 2.36
CA TYR A 177 -0.98 -14.67 1.20
C TYR A 177 -1.97 -13.58 1.59
N ALA A 178 -2.77 -13.80 2.62
CA ALA A 178 -3.66 -12.77 3.13
C ALA A 178 -2.89 -11.55 3.68
N GLU A 179 -1.90 -11.78 4.53
CA GLU A 179 -1.06 -10.72 5.09
C GLU A 179 -0.29 -9.97 3.99
N PHE A 180 0.16 -10.68 2.95
CA PHE A 180 0.89 -10.09 1.83
C PHE A 180 -0.01 -9.21 0.94
N VAL A 181 -1.23 -9.65 0.61
CA VAL A 181 -2.13 -8.79 -0.20
C VAL A 181 -2.62 -7.58 0.60
N LEU A 182 -2.78 -7.71 1.92
CA LEU A 182 -3.11 -6.57 2.78
C LEU A 182 -1.94 -5.57 2.86
N PHE A 183 -0.70 -6.06 2.93
CA PHE A 183 0.50 -5.23 2.82
C PHE A 183 0.55 -4.47 1.49
N ALA A 184 0.32 -5.18 0.38
CA ALA A 184 0.28 -4.58 -0.95
C ALA A 184 -0.81 -3.50 -1.06
N MET A 185 -2.01 -3.76 -0.53
CA MET A 185 -3.09 -2.78 -0.43
C MET A 185 -2.66 -1.52 0.32
N GLY A 186 -2.03 -1.68 1.48
CA GLY A 186 -1.51 -0.55 2.27
C GLY A 186 -0.47 0.26 1.49
N MET A 187 0.45 -0.41 0.78
CA MET A 187 1.45 0.26 -0.04
C MET A 187 0.82 1.04 -1.22
N PHE A 188 -0.11 0.42 -1.94
CA PHE A 188 -0.77 1.06 -3.08
C PHE A 188 -1.65 2.24 -2.63
N GLY A 189 -2.40 2.07 -1.54
CA GLY A 189 -3.21 3.13 -0.97
C GLY A 189 -2.38 4.32 -0.48
N MET A 190 -1.22 4.06 0.12
CA MET A 190 -0.30 5.12 0.53
C MET A 190 0.23 5.92 -0.67
N VAL A 191 0.56 5.26 -1.78
CA VAL A 191 1.08 5.91 -2.99
C VAL A 191 -0.01 6.72 -3.71
N LEU A 192 -1.27 6.26 -3.66
CA LEU A 192 -2.42 6.91 -4.30
C LEU A 192 -3.11 7.95 -3.43
N ALA A 193 -2.76 8.08 -2.16
CA ALA A 193 -3.43 8.99 -1.23
C ALA A 193 -3.44 10.43 -1.76
N ASP A 194 -4.59 11.10 -1.64
CA ASP A 194 -4.80 12.51 -1.99
C ASP A 194 -4.64 13.46 -0.80
N ASN A 195 -4.50 12.89 0.39
CA ASN A 195 -4.33 13.64 1.63
C ASN A 195 -3.43 12.90 2.64
N PHE A 196 -2.88 13.65 3.58
CA PHE A 196 -1.99 13.12 4.60
C PHE A 196 -2.66 12.18 5.60
N LEU A 197 -3.97 12.29 5.83
CA LEU A 197 -4.68 11.38 6.75
C LEU A 197 -4.75 9.97 6.16
N TRP A 198 -5.14 9.85 4.89
CA TRP A 198 -5.16 8.57 4.18
C TRP A 198 -3.75 7.99 4.04
N LEU A 199 -2.77 8.84 3.70
CA LEU A 199 -1.37 8.42 3.69
C LEU A 199 -0.97 7.79 5.03
N PHE A 200 -1.32 8.43 6.15
CA PHE A 200 -1.00 7.93 7.49
C PHE A 200 -1.73 6.61 7.81
N ILE A 201 -3.02 6.49 7.48
CA ILE A 201 -3.78 5.26 7.70
C ILE A 201 -3.15 4.07 6.95
N PHE A 202 -2.83 4.25 5.66
CA PHE A 202 -2.19 3.20 4.88
C PHE A 202 -0.76 2.89 5.34
N TRP A 203 -0.03 3.92 5.78
CA TRP A 203 1.28 3.76 6.43
C TRP A 203 1.21 2.86 7.66
N GLU A 204 0.20 3.03 8.48
CA GLU A 204 -0.04 2.24 9.68
C GLU A 204 -0.45 0.79 9.35
N ILE A 205 -1.32 0.60 8.35
CA ILE A 205 -1.71 -0.73 7.87
C ILE A 205 -0.48 -1.48 7.34
N MET A 206 0.36 -0.83 6.53
CA MET A 206 1.60 -1.41 6.03
C MET A 206 2.56 -1.78 7.17
N GLY A 207 2.64 -0.94 8.21
CA GLY A 207 3.43 -1.21 9.41
C GLY A 207 2.94 -2.45 10.17
N LEU A 208 1.63 -2.60 10.34
CA LEU A 208 1.02 -3.77 10.96
C LEU A 208 1.29 -5.05 10.13
N CYS A 209 1.09 -4.97 8.82
CA CYS A 209 1.35 -6.11 7.94
C CYS A 209 2.82 -6.52 7.94
N SER A 210 3.75 -5.56 8.00
CA SER A 210 5.18 -5.84 8.16
C SER A 210 5.46 -6.63 9.44
N TYR A 211 4.84 -6.25 10.56
CA TYR A 211 4.94 -7.00 11.81
C TYR A 211 4.46 -8.44 11.67
N LEU A 212 3.31 -8.66 11.03
CA LEU A 212 2.72 -9.99 10.82
C LEU A 212 3.61 -10.86 9.92
N LEU A 213 4.10 -10.30 8.81
CA LEU A 213 4.96 -11.00 7.86
C LEU A 213 6.35 -11.34 8.44
N ILE A 214 6.99 -10.42 9.19
CA ILE A 214 8.26 -10.70 9.90
C ILE A 214 8.03 -11.78 10.93
N GLY A 215 6.90 -11.73 11.63
CA GLY A 215 6.48 -12.70 12.64
C GLY A 215 5.77 -13.92 12.08
N PHE A 216 5.78 -14.16 10.76
CA PHE A 216 5.06 -15.30 10.16
C PHE A 216 5.42 -16.64 10.82
N TYR A 217 6.71 -16.85 11.09
CA TYR A 217 7.23 -18.01 11.84
C TYR A 217 7.24 -17.77 13.35
N PHE A 218 6.15 -17.26 13.93
CA PHE A 218 6.06 -16.82 15.33
C PHE A 218 6.40 -17.89 16.37
N TRP A 219 6.38 -19.19 16.01
CA TRP A 219 6.84 -20.28 16.87
C TRP A 219 8.36 -20.34 17.02
N LYS A 220 9.10 -19.66 16.14
CA LYS A 220 10.54 -19.44 16.31
C LYS A 220 10.71 -18.18 17.16
N GLU A 221 11.31 -18.31 18.34
CA GLU A 221 11.51 -17.22 19.28
C GLU A 221 12.25 -16.04 18.65
N SER A 222 13.25 -16.34 17.79
CA SER A 222 14.00 -15.31 17.04
C SER A 222 13.12 -14.48 16.10
N ALA A 223 12.16 -15.10 15.40
CA ALA A 223 11.24 -14.42 14.50
C ALA A 223 10.24 -13.56 15.29
N ALA A 224 9.69 -14.09 16.38
CA ALA A 224 8.78 -13.35 17.25
C ALA A 224 9.46 -12.13 17.90
N TYR A 225 10.72 -12.28 18.31
CA TYR A 225 11.51 -11.16 18.85
C TYR A 225 11.80 -10.11 17.77
N ALA A 226 12.22 -10.53 16.56
CA ALA A 226 12.49 -9.63 15.44
C ALA A 226 11.24 -8.81 15.05
N ALA A 227 10.07 -9.45 14.98
CA ALA A 227 8.82 -8.79 14.69
C ALA A 227 8.47 -7.72 15.73
N LYS A 228 8.55 -8.05 17.01
CA LYS A 228 8.30 -7.09 18.10
C LYS A 228 9.28 -5.91 18.04
N LYS A 229 10.57 -6.19 17.82
CA LYS A 229 11.60 -5.14 17.73
C LYS A 229 11.34 -4.21 16.54
N ALA A 230 11.06 -4.76 15.37
CA ALA A 230 10.75 -3.99 14.18
C ALA A 230 9.53 -3.09 14.40
N PHE A 231 8.44 -3.67 14.90
CA PHE A 231 7.21 -2.94 15.16
C PHE A 231 7.39 -1.78 16.15
N LEU A 232 7.99 -2.05 17.32
CA LEU A 232 8.17 -1.02 18.35
C LEU A 232 9.10 0.10 17.88
N THR A 233 10.17 -0.23 17.15
CA THR A 233 11.11 0.79 16.66
C THR A 233 10.47 1.70 15.61
N THR A 234 9.71 1.12 14.65
CA THR A 234 9.03 1.91 13.64
C THR A 234 7.92 2.76 14.23
N ARG A 235 7.20 2.27 15.26
CA ARG A 235 6.17 3.04 15.97
C ARG A 235 6.68 4.31 16.62
N VAL A 236 7.91 4.34 17.08
CA VAL A 236 8.53 5.60 17.56
C VAL A 236 8.53 6.64 16.44
N GLY A 237 8.93 6.26 15.23
CA GLY A 237 8.85 7.16 14.05
C GLY A 237 7.42 7.58 13.71
N ASP A 238 6.46 6.65 13.77
CA ASP A 238 5.05 6.90 13.44
C ASP A 238 4.40 7.94 14.40
N VAL A 239 4.79 7.95 15.69
CA VAL A 239 4.35 8.99 16.64
C VAL A 239 4.83 10.37 16.21
N PHE A 240 6.10 10.51 15.81
CA PHE A 240 6.61 11.79 15.28
C PHE A 240 5.90 12.19 13.99
N LEU A 241 5.64 11.24 13.08
CA LEU A 241 4.87 11.48 11.86
C LEU A 241 3.50 12.08 12.21
N MET A 242 2.77 11.47 13.15
CA MET A 242 1.47 11.96 13.60
C MET A 242 1.55 13.39 14.17
N VAL A 243 2.56 13.67 15.00
CA VAL A 243 2.77 15.02 15.52
C VAL A 243 3.00 16.02 14.38
N GLY A 244 3.81 15.65 13.38
CA GLY A 244 4.04 16.48 12.20
C GLY A 244 2.74 16.79 11.44
N LEU A 245 1.86 15.79 11.26
CA LEU A 245 0.54 15.96 10.63
C LEU A 245 -0.37 16.90 11.43
N LEU A 246 -0.37 16.81 12.75
CA LEU A 246 -1.16 17.71 13.61
C LEU A 246 -0.66 19.16 13.49
N ILE A 247 0.65 19.37 13.42
CA ILE A 247 1.21 20.71 13.22
C ILE A 247 0.85 21.25 11.81
N LEU A 248 0.92 20.41 10.76
CA LEU A 248 0.48 20.80 9.43
C LEU A 248 -0.99 21.19 9.41
N TYR A 249 -1.84 20.42 10.11
CA TYR A 249 -3.25 20.73 10.24
C TYR A 249 -3.48 22.08 10.97
N ASP A 250 -2.71 22.37 12.02
CA ASP A 250 -2.77 23.66 12.73
C ASP A 250 -2.36 24.84 11.83
N ILE A 251 -1.42 24.62 10.90
CA ILE A 251 -0.94 25.66 9.98
C ILE A 251 -1.94 25.92 8.85
N TYR A 252 -2.37 24.86 8.15
CA TYR A 252 -3.15 24.95 6.91
C TYR A 252 -4.65 24.76 7.12
N GLY A 253 -5.03 24.21 8.27
CA GLY A 253 -6.42 23.84 8.58
C GLY A 253 -6.98 22.72 7.70
N SER A 254 -6.16 22.06 6.89
CA SER A 254 -6.48 20.91 6.05
C SER A 254 -5.29 19.98 5.95
N LEU A 255 -5.56 18.71 5.64
CA LEU A 255 -4.53 17.70 5.31
C LEU A 255 -4.55 17.33 3.83
N GLU A 256 -5.38 17.95 3.01
CA GLU A 256 -5.46 17.69 1.59
C GLU A 256 -4.24 18.25 0.85
N PHE A 257 -3.70 17.48 -0.08
CA PHE A 257 -2.57 17.91 -0.90
C PHE A 257 -2.93 19.08 -1.81
N SER A 258 -4.16 19.12 -2.31
CA SER A 258 -4.69 20.20 -3.11
C SER A 258 -4.62 21.56 -2.39
N VAL A 259 -4.90 21.56 -1.08
CA VAL A 259 -4.85 22.78 -0.25
C VAL A 259 -3.41 23.14 0.13
N ILE A 260 -2.62 22.14 0.55
CA ILE A 260 -1.26 22.38 1.06
C ILE A 260 -0.30 22.80 -0.06
N PHE A 261 -0.49 22.30 -1.28
CA PHE A 261 0.41 22.56 -2.42
C PHE A 261 -0.10 23.62 -3.42
N ALA A 262 -1.36 24.10 -3.29
CA ALA A 262 -1.97 24.98 -4.28
C ALA A 262 -1.57 26.43 -4.14
N ASP A 263 -1.15 26.90 -2.97
CA ASP A 263 -0.95 28.34 -2.75
C ASP A 263 0.48 28.72 -2.33
N PRO A 264 1.31 29.19 -3.30
CA PRO A 264 2.61 29.74 -2.98
C PRO A 264 2.55 30.99 -2.07
N SER A 265 1.41 31.68 -2.00
CA SER A 265 1.22 32.86 -1.14
C SER A 265 1.02 32.49 0.33
N ILE A 266 0.52 31.29 0.61
CA ILE A 266 0.46 30.73 1.97
C ILE A 266 1.88 30.61 2.54
N ASN A 267 2.87 30.32 1.70
CA ASN A 267 4.28 30.24 2.09
C ASN A 267 4.87 31.58 2.58
N GLY A 268 4.23 32.72 2.31
CA GLY A 268 4.66 34.04 2.79
C GLY A 268 4.03 34.46 4.12
N THR A 269 2.93 33.84 4.52
CA THR A 269 2.18 34.13 5.75
C THR A 269 2.34 33.07 6.84
N VAL A 270 2.90 31.92 6.48
CA VAL A 270 3.11 30.78 7.39
C VAL A 270 4.30 31.05 8.29
N ASP A 271 4.14 30.83 9.58
CA ASP A 271 5.23 30.81 10.54
C ASP A 271 6.27 29.77 10.15
N SER A 272 7.42 30.23 9.67
CA SER A 272 8.52 29.40 9.19
C SER A 272 9.02 28.42 10.23
N ASP A 273 8.97 28.79 11.52
CA ASP A 273 9.42 27.94 12.60
C ASP A 273 8.45 26.78 12.86
N LYS A 274 7.14 27.05 12.82
CA LYS A 274 6.13 25.97 12.89
C LYS A 274 6.24 25.00 11.71
N LEU A 275 6.41 25.52 10.50
CA LEU A 275 6.57 24.68 9.30
C LEU A 275 7.84 23.83 9.38
N PHE A 276 8.95 24.41 9.84
CA PHE A 276 10.18 23.66 10.06
C PHE A 276 9.97 22.48 11.01
N TRP A 277 9.31 22.69 12.15
CA TRP A 277 9.02 21.61 13.09
C TRP A 277 8.08 20.57 12.52
N ALA A 278 7.06 20.94 11.78
CA ALA A 278 6.17 20.01 11.09
C ALA A 278 6.95 19.09 10.16
N LEU A 279 7.76 19.68 9.27
CA LEU A 279 8.57 18.92 8.30
C LEU A 279 9.62 18.03 8.97
N LEU A 280 10.24 18.52 10.06
CA LEU A 280 11.19 17.72 10.84
C LEU A 280 10.53 16.49 11.47
N MET A 281 9.32 16.64 12.02
CA MET A 281 8.57 15.54 12.62
C MET A 281 8.15 14.51 11.54
N LEU A 282 7.69 14.96 10.38
CA LEU A 282 7.40 14.08 9.24
C LEU A 282 8.66 13.32 8.78
N PHE A 283 9.79 14.01 8.72
CA PHE A 283 11.07 13.41 8.34
C PHE A 283 11.51 12.32 9.34
N ILE A 284 11.33 12.55 10.65
CA ILE A 284 11.64 11.53 11.68
C ILE A 284 10.76 10.29 11.49
N GLY A 285 9.50 10.45 11.09
CA GLY A 285 8.64 9.34 10.70
C GLY A 285 9.23 8.51 9.55
N ALA A 286 9.69 9.20 8.49
CA ALA A 286 10.36 8.56 7.37
C ALA A 286 11.67 7.86 7.77
N VAL A 287 12.46 8.46 8.68
CA VAL A 287 13.68 7.87 9.26
C VAL A 287 13.39 6.53 9.94
N GLY A 288 12.26 6.43 10.67
CA GLY A 288 11.82 5.20 11.33
C GLY A 288 11.59 4.04 10.35
N LYS A 289 10.85 4.26 9.29
CA LYS A 289 10.56 3.24 8.26
C LYS A 289 11.77 2.92 7.39
N SER A 290 12.62 3.92 7.11
CA SER A 290 13.80 3.75 6.24
C SER A 290 15.01 3.19 6.99
N ALA A 291 14.87 2.82 8.26
CA ALA A 291 15.96 2.30 9.09
C ALA A 291 17.20 3.20 9.11
N GLN A 292 16.98 4.51 9.15
CA GLN A 292 18.07 5.48 9.26
C GLN A 292 18.46 5.70 10.72
N PHE A 293 19.69 6.15 10.95
CA PHE A 293 20.15 6.49 12.29
C PHE A 293 19.26 7.61 12.92
N PRO A 294 18.84 7.47 14.17
CA PRO A 294 19.17 6.44 15.19
C PRO A 294 18.24 5.21 15.18
N LEU A 295 17.20 5.15 14.32
CA LEU A 295 16.20 4.08 14.31
C LEU A 295 16.56 2.90 13.39
N HIS A 296 17.85 2.69 13.13
CA HIS A 296 18.38 1.67 12.20
C HIS A 296 18.48 0.25 12.78
N VAL A 297 18.10 0.06 14.03
CA VAL A 297 18.38 -1.20 14.76
C VAL A 297 17.42 -2.34 14.43
N TRP A 298 16.28 -2.06 13.80
CA TRP A 298 15.24 -3.05 13.54
C TRP A 298 15.52 -3.99 12.36
N PRO A 299 16.09 -3.58 11.21
CA PRO A 299 16.39 -4.49 10.11
C PRO A 299 17.58 -5.40 10.38
N VAL A 300 18.47 -5.04 11.29
CA VAL A 300 19.67 -5.84 11.61
C VAL A 300 19.33 -7.25 12.12
N SER A 301 18.14 -7.43 12.70
CA SER A 301 17.73 -8.72 13.26
C SER A 301 17.39 -9.78 12.20
N TYR A 302 17.13 -9.38 10.94
CA TYR A 302 16.88 -10.28 9.82
C TYR A 302 17.74 -10.01 8.58
N THR A 303 18.68 -9.08 8.64
CA THR A 303 19.70 -8.86 7.60
C THR A 303 20.76 -9.98 7.54
N HIS A 304 20.63 -11.03 8.32
CA HIS A 304 21.30 -12.28 7.96
C HIS A 304 20.79 -12.91 6.64
N LEU A 305 19.88 -12.21 5.96
CA LEU A 305 19.55 -12.40 4.55
C LEU A 305 20.56 -11.78 3.58
N THR A 306 21.42 -10.88 4.01
CA THR A 306 22.65 -10.61 3.26
C THR A 306 23.45 -11.88 3.29
N LEU A 307 23.73 -12.43 2.08
CA LEU A 307 24.59 -13.58 1.81
C LEU A 307 25.47 -13.87 3.01
N PRO A 308 25.45 -15.08 3.58
CA PRO A 308 26.43 -15.43 4.57
C PRO A 308 27.76 -15.22 3.88
N THR A 309 28.44 -14.14 4.21
CA THR A 309 29.87 -14.09 4.06
C THR A 309 30.35 -15.19 4.98
N LYS A 310 30.27 -16.44 4.47
CA LYS A 310 31.04 -17.52 5.04
C LYS A 310 32.43 -16.93 5.16
N ARG A 311 32.87 -16.73 6.38
CA ARG A 311 34.27 -16.71 6.66
C ARG A 311 34.85 -17.91 5.97
N ILE A 312 35.41 -17.72 4.80
CA ILE A 312 36.39 -18.61 4.25
C ILE A 312 37.63 -18.28 5.06
N VAL A 313 37.80 -18.99 6.12
CA VAL A 313 39.08 -19.14 6.79
C VAL A 313 39.44 -20.62 6.69
#